data_c542f582ac2e085f2a23377744a95085
#
_entry.id   c542f582ac2e085f2a23377744a95085
#
_cell.length_a   1.000
_cell.length_b   1.000
_cell.length_c   1.000
_cell.angle_alpha   90.00
_cell.angle_beta   90.00
_cell.angle_gamma   90.00
#
_symmetry.space_group_name_H-M   'P 1'
#
loop_
_entity.id
_entity.type
_entity.pdbx_description
1 polymer ?
#
loop_
_entity_poly.entity_id
_entity_poly.type
_entity_poly.pdbx_seq_one_letter_code
_entity_poly.pdbx_strand_id
1 'polypeptide(L)'
;QYDKYDFISEGDSPSFFYLIDNGLRSMENPTYGGWGGRFGVVNDKLFRNTVLDYDVHTKKFEAEYSLMRWFDDIQNDFAARADWAIASDYKDANHNPTLTIKEGLDLTASPGEKITLHAEGADPDGDQLTYKWWRYFEADTYEDSKVKPAQVKPELLGEMQLGLHREVAKGEKVNTIDLQGSDTNTASFTVPADA
;
A
#
# COMPACT_ATOMS: atom_id res chain seq x y z
N GLN A 1 1.40 24.75 -13.46
CA GLN A 1 1.20 24.11 -14.76
C GLN A 1 1.41 22.63 -14.58
N TYR A 2 0.43 21.81 -14.99
CA TYR A 2 0.50 20.34 -14.92
C TYR A 2 0.96 19.80 -16.26
N ASP A 3 1.76 18.75 -16.25
CA ASP A 3 2.15 18.02 -17.43
C ASP A 3 1.08 16.98 -17.81
N LYS A 4 1.14 16.50 -19.05
CA LYS A 4 0.27 15.40 -19.46
C LYS A 4 0.62 14.16 -18.64
N TYR A 5 -0.39 13.52 -18.03
CA TYR A 5 -0.30 12.39 -17.11
C TYR A 5 0.15 12.74 -15.68
N ASP A 6 0.23 13.99 -15.30
CA ASP A 6 0.35 14.33 -13.89
C ASP A 6 -0.86 13.80 -13.11
N PHE A 7 -0.58 13.23 -11.94
CA PHE A 7 -1.63 12.83 -11.03
C PHE A 7 -2.27 14.07 -10.42
N ILE A 8 -3.57 14.20 -10.62
CA ILE A 8 -4.36 15.28 -10.04
C ILE A 8 -5.45 14.64 -9.22
N SER A 9 -5.48 14.94 -7.92
CA SER A 9 -6.53 14.54 -7.00
C SER A 9 -7.13 15.79 -6.35
N GLU A 10 -8.41 15.70 -6.04
CA GLU A 10 -9.02 16.67 -5.13
C GLU A 10 -8.68 16.32 -3.67
N GLY A 11 -8.88 17.26 -2.72
CA GLY A 11 -8.41 17.09 -1.35
C GLY A 11 -9.35 16.31 -0.44
N ASP A 12 -10.62 16.18 -0.79
CA ASP A 12 -11.66 15.62 0.09
C ASP A 12 -11.74 14.10 0.01
N SER A 13 -11.74 13.51 -1.20
CA SER A 13 -11.86 12.06 -1.39
C SER A 13 -10.76 11.25 -0.72
N PRO A 14 -9.48 11.62 -0.73
CA PRO A 14 -8.45 10.89 0.00
C PRO A 14 -8.76 10.73 1.48
N SER A 15 -9.42 11.70 2.11
CA SER A 15 -9.84 11.61 3.52
C SER A 15 -10.88 10.51 3.75
N PHE A 16 -11.78 10.29 2.81
CA PHE A 16 -12.78 9.22 2.88
C PHE A 16 -12.20 7.86 2.53
N PHE A 17 -11.17 7.78 1.71
CA PHE A 17 -10.54 6.54 1.30
C PHE A 17 -9.88 5.78 2.46
N TYR A 18 -9.55 6.45 3.56
CA TYR A 18 -9.12 5.80 4.80
C TYR A 18 -10.22 4.94 5.45
N LEU A 19 -11.50 5.22 5.14
CA LEU A 19 -12.64 4.49 5.69
C LEU A 19 -13.02 3.25 4.87
N ILE A 20 -12.41 3.06 3.70
CA ILE A 20 -12.66 1.88 2.87
C ILE A 20 -11.82 0.72 3.43
N ASP A 21 -12.51 -0.32 3.84
CA ASP A 21 -11.86 -1.57 4.27
C ASP A 21 -11.40 -2.35 3.04
N ASN A 22 -10.14 -2.11 2.67
CA ASN A 22 -9.47 -2.75 1.54
C ASN A 22 -8.39 -3.77 1.96
N GLY A 23 -8.41 -4.18 3.24
CA GLY A 23 -7.45 -5.11 3.82
C GLY A 23 -6.11 -4.51 4.23
N LEU A 24 -5.85 -3.22 3.96
CA LEU A 24 -4.60 -2.56 4.38
C LEU A 24 -4.57 -2.19 5.87
N ARG A 25 -5.68 -2.31 6.58
CA ARG A 25 -5.82 -2.14 8.03
C ARG A 25 -5.49 -0.71 8.52
N SER A 26 -5.70 0.29 7.68
CA SER A 26 -5.44 1.71 8.02
C SER A 26 -6.24 2.20 9.24
N MET A 27 -7.41 1.61 9.49
CA MET A 27 -8.24 1.91 10.66
C MET A 27 -7.65 1.42 11.98
N GLU A 28 -6.78 0.41 11.95
CA GLU A 28 -6.10 -0.11 13.12
C GLU A 28 -4.85 0.70 13.45
N ASN A 29 -4.11 1.08 12.40
CA ASN A 29 -2.93 1.91 12.55
C ASN A 29 -2.75 2.81 11.31
N PRO A 30 -2.78 4.13 11.47
CA PRO A 30 -2.66 5.06 10.34
C PRO A 30 -1.32 4.97 9.61
N THR A 31 -0.30 4.37 10.21
CA THR A 31 1.00 4.15 9.56
C THR A 31 1.01 2.98 8.57
N TYR A 32 0.02 2.10 8.62
CA TYR A 32 -0.12 1.04 7.64
C TYR A 32 -0.53 1.58 6.27
N GLY A 33 -1.25 2.72 6.27
CA GLY A 33 -1.73 3.33 5.05
C GLY A 33 -2.98 2.67 4.50
N GLY A 34 -3.49 3.26 3.47
CA GLY A 34 -4.71 2.84 2.75
C GLY A 34 -4.80 3.59 1.44
N TRP A 35 -5.94 3.51 0.80
CA TRP A 35 -6.15 4.20 -0.48
C TRP A 35 -6.13 5.74 -0.36
N GLY A 36 -6.30 6.29 0.84
CA GLY A 36 -6.12 7.71 1.12
C GLY A 36 -4.65 8.15 1.34
N GLY A 37 -3.72 7.24 1.21
CA GLY A 37 -2.31 7.46 1.50
C GLY A 37 -1.88 6.89 2.87
N ARG A 38 -0.78 7.38 3.43
CA ARG A 38 -0.19 6.85 4.66
C ARG A 38 0.23 7.99 5.58
N PHE A 39 0.09 7.79 6.89
CA PHE A 39 0.59 8.72 7.90
C PHE A 39 1.94 8.28 8.46
N GLY A 40 2.81 9.24 8.73
CA GLY A 40 4.05 9.04 9.46
C GLY A 40 3.91 9.45 10.93
N VAL A 41 4.58 8.75 11.81
CA VAL A 41 4.65 9.09 13.23
C VAL A 41 5.56 10.29 13.43
N VAL A 42 5.09 11.30 14.15
CA VAL A 42 5.91 12.41 14.65
C VAL A 42 6.33 12.13 16.09
N ASN A 43 5.37 11.69 16.90
CA ASN A 43 5.55 11.19 18.28
C ASN A 43 4.30 10.37 18.67
N ASP A 44 4.27 9.88 19.90
CA ASP A 44 3.21 8.99 20.44
C ASP A 44 1.78 9.55 20.30
N LYS A 45 1.61 10.83 20.01
CA LYS A 45 0.30 11.50 19.95
C LYS A 45 0.05 12.25 18.64
N LEU A 46 1.04 12.32 17.78
CA LEU A 46 0.98 13.14 16.58
C LEU A 46 1.43 12.35 15.36
N PHE A 47 0.57 12.34 14.37
CA PHE A 47 0.84 11.83 13.03
C PHE A 47 0.86 12.97 12.04
N ARG A 48 1.50 12.76 10.90
CA ARG A 48 1.49 13.68 9.77
C ARG A 48 1.30 12.91 8.47
N ASN A 49 0.68 13.52 7.49
CA ASN A 49 0.45 12.92 6.18
C ASN A 49 1.63 13.12 5.19
N THR A 50 2.71 13.74 5.63
CA THR A 50 3.93 13.92 4.83
C THR A 50 4.88 12.75 5.07
N VAL A 51 4.66 11.69 4.34
CA VAL A 51 5.56 10.53 4.27
C VAL A 51 6.17 10.46 2.87
N LEU A 52 7.29 9.77 2.77
CA LEU A 52 7.95 9.49 1.51
C LEU A 52 7.93 7.99 1.29
N ASP A 53 7.12 7.58 0.34
CA ASP A 53 7.08 6.20 -0.11
C ASP A 53 7.98 6.02 -1.33
N TYR A 54 8.57 4.84 -1.46
CA TYR A 54 9.47 4.54 -2.57
C TYR A 54 8.68 4.12 -3.82
N ASP A 55 8.74 4.95 -4.85
CA ASP A 55 8.22 4.59 -6.15
C ASP A 55 9.19 3.64 -6.88
N VAL A 56 8.75 2.42 -7.09
CA VAL A 56 9.54 1.37 -7.76
C VAL A 56 9.75 1.64 -9.25
N HIS A 57 8.92 2.48 -9.89
CA HIS A 57 8.99 2.80 -11.31
C HIS A 57 10.00 3.92 -11.56
N THR A 58 9.93 4.98 -10.77
CA THR A 58 10.84 6.13 -10.89
C THR A 58 12.13 5.94 -10.09
N LYS A 59 12.17 4.96 -9.18
CA LYS A 59 13.25 4.69 -8.21
C LYS A 59 13.55 5.88 -7.31
N LYS A 60 12.50 6.57 -6.88
CA LYS A 60 12.58 7.77 -6.05
C LYS A 60 11.65 7.65 -4.85
N PHE A 61 11.96 8.43 -3.83
CA PHE A 61 11.04 8.64 -2.71
C PHE A 61 10.16 9.86 -3.01
N GLU A 62 8.85 9.67 -3.02
CA GLU A 62 7.88 10.70 -3.39
C GLU A 62 6.75 10.79 -2.36
N ALA A 63 6.33 12.02 -2.05
CA ALA A 63 5.28 12.25 -1.06
C ALA A 63 3.92 11.75 -1.53
N GLU A 64 3.65 11.85 -2.82
CA GLU A 64 2.36 11.49 -3.41
C GLU A 64 2.23 9.97 -3.67
N TYR A 65 3.34 9.26 -3.69
CA TYR A 65 3.34 7.84 -4.04
C TYR A 65 2.56 6.97 -3.03
N SER A 66 2.47 7.38 -1.77
CA SER A 66 1.64 6.70 -0.77
C SER A 66 0.17 6.60 -1.18
N LEU A 67 -0.30 7.51 -2.03
CA LEU A 67 -1.63 7.54 -2.63
C LEU A 67 -1.61 6.99 -4.06
N MET A 68 -0.69 7.48 -4.90
CA MET A 68 -0.63 7.16 -6.33
C MET A 68 -0.47 5.66 -6.62
N ARG A 69 0.21 4.93 -5.74
CA ARG A 69 0.39 3.47 -5.89
C ARG A 69 -0.91 2.66 -5.93
N TRP A 70 -1.99 3.23 -5.42
CA TRP A 70 -3.32 2.62 -5.37
C TRP A 70 -4.27 3.18 -6.43
N PHE A 71 -3.78 4.03 -7.33
CA PHE A 71 -4.64 4.77 -8.23
C PHE A 71 -5.47 3.86 -9.13
N ASP A 72 -4.88 2.83 -9.68
CA ASP A 72 -5.60 1.88 -10.54
C ASP A 72 -6.68 1.13 -9.75
N ASP A 73 -6.38 0.71 -8.51
CA ASP A 73 -7.34 0.03 -7.64
C ASP A 73 -8.52 0.96 -7.28
N ILE A 74 -8.21 2.22 -6.95
CA ILE A 74 -9.21 3.25 -6.65
C ILE A 74 -10.13 3.48 -7.86
N GLN A 75 -9.56 3.61 -9.06
CA GLN A 75 -10.33 3.85 -10.27
C GLN A 75 -11.22 2.65 -10.64
N ASN A 76 -10.72 1.45 -10.47
CA ASN A 76 -11.50 0.23 -10.71
C ASN A 76 -12.67 0.09 -9.71
N ASP A 77 -12.43 0.33 -8.42
CA ASP A 77 -13.49 0.31 -7.41
C ASP A 77 -14.52 1.41 -7.67
N PHE A 78 -14.07 2.61 -8.06
CA PHE A 78 -14.98 3.70 -8.41
C PHE A 78 -15.86 3.34 -9.62
N ALA A 79 -15.29 2.75 -10.66
CA ALA A 79 -16.03 2.29 -11.83
C ALA A 79 -17.08 1.22 -11.45
N ALA A 80 -16.67 0.23 -10.65
CA ALA A 80 -17.60 -0.81 -10.17
C ALA A 80 -18.78 -0.20 -9.38
N ARG A 81 -18.49 0.76 -8.49
CA ARG A 81 -19.57 1.46 -7.73
C ARG A 81 -20.50 2.28 -8.61
N ALA A 82 -19.99 2.86 -9.70
CA ALA A 82 -20.83 3.54 -10.67
C ALA A 82 -21.77 2.56 -11.39
N ASP A 83 -21.27 1.38 -11.74
CA ASP A 83 -22.08 0.31 -12.33
C ASP A 83 -23.13 -0.23 -11.35
N TRP A 84 -22.78 -0.42 -10.07
CA TRP A 84 -23.75 -0.82 -9.02
C TRP A 84 -24.88 0.17 -8.87
N ALA A 85 -24.62 1.47 -9.04
CA ALA A 85 -25.63 2.52 -8.91
C ALA A 85 -26.72 2.46 -10.00
N ILE A 86 -26.43 1.87 -11.15
CA ILE A 86 -27.34 1.79 -12.30
C ILE A 86 -27.80 0.36 -12.63
N ALA A 87 -27.15 -0.67 -12.09
CA ALA A 87 -27.51 -2.06 -12.30
C ALA A 87 -28.90 -2.36 -11.72
N SER A 88 -29.72 -3.08 -12.47
CA SER A 88 -31.06 -3.47 -12.04
C SER A 88 -31.05 -4.67 -11.09
N ASP A 89 -30.09 -5.55 -11.27
CA ASP A 89 -29.88 -6.77 -10.48
C ASP A 89 -28.41 -6.90 -10.09
N TYR A 90 -28.12 -7.58 -8.99
CA TYR A 90 -26.76 -7.83 -8.51
C TYR A 90 -25.83 -8.41 -9.60
N LYS A 91 -26.33 -9.38 -10.36
CA LYS A 91 -25.58 -10.06 -11.44
C LYS A 91 -25.26 -9.18 -12.66
N ASP A 92 -25.78 -7.95 -12.72
CA ASP A 92 -25.59 -7.04 -13.86
C ASP A 92 -24.39 -6.11 -13.66
N ALA A 93 -23.65 -6.28 -12.57
CA ALA A 93 -22.44 -5.53 -12.28
C ALA A 93 -21.38 -6.43 -11.64
N ASN A 94 -20.12 -6.08 -11.80
CA ASN A 94 -18.98 -6.79 -11.22
C ASN A 94 -18.76 -6.41 -9.75
N HIS A 95 -18.39 -7.34 -8.90
CA HIS A 95 -18.17 -7.14 -7.47
C HIS A 95 -16.76 -7.51 -7.06
N ASN A 96 -16.30 -6.89 -5.97
CA ASN A 96 -14.96 -7.14 -5.46
C ASN A 96 -14.81 -8.58 -4.94
N PRO A 97 -13.69 -9.25 -5.24
CA PRO A 97 -13.39 -10.53 -4.65
C PRO A 97 -13.17 -10.41 -3.14
N THR A 98 -13.38 -11.50 -2.44
CA THR A 98 -13.02 -11.65 -1.04
C THR A 98 -11.73 -12.44 -0.90
N LEU A 99 -10.93 -12.14 0.14
CA LEU A 99 -9.67 -12.80 0.42
C LEU A 99 -9.54 -13.08 1.91
N THR A 100 -9.13 -14.29 2.25
CA THR A 100 -8.74 -14.65 3.61
C THR A 100 -7.35 -15.28 3.61
N ILE A 101 -6.61 -15.09 4.70
CA ILE A 101 -5.33 -15.76 4.94
C ILE A 101 -5.58 -16.85 6.00
N LYS A 102 -5.33 -18.10 5.61
CA LYS A 102 -5.65 -19.27 6.46
C LYS A 102 -4.94 -19.24 7.81
N GLU A 103 -3.72 -18.76 7.86
CA GLU A 103 -2.90 -18.64 9.06
C GLU A 103 -3.31 -17.44 9.93
N GLY A 104 -4.19 -16.57 9.43
CA GLY A 104 -4.58 -15.31 10.07
C GLY A 104 -3.73 -14.12 9.63
N LEU A 105 -4.05 -12.94 10.14
CA LEU A 105 -3.42 -11.68 9.77
C LEU A 105 -2.28 -11.27 10.71
N ASP A 106 -2.26 -11.80 11.93
CA ASP A 106 -1.27 -11.47 12.97
C ASP A 106 -0.53 -12.74 13.36
N LEU A 107 0.72 -12.85 12.96
CA LEU A 107 1.57 -14.01 13.18
C LEU A 107 2.77 -13.62 14.04
N THR A 108 3.21 -14.56 14.87
CA THR A 108 4.48 -14.45 15.58
C THR A 108 5.42 -15.53 15.07
N ALA A 109 6.66 -15.16 14.81
CA ALA A 109 7.66 -16.08 14.30
C ALA A 109 9.02 -15.81 14.92
N SER A 110 9.88 -16.81 14.94
CA SER A 110 11.26 -16.69 15.41
C SER A 110 12.21 -16.30 14.27
N PRO A 111 13.32 -15.60 14.57
CA PRO A 111 14.38 -15.37 13.59
C PRO A 111 14.83 -16.67 12.91
N GLY A 112 14.93 -16.64 11.58
CA GLY A 112 15.28 -17.81 10.76
C GLY A 112 14.14 -18.79 10.49
N GLU A 113 12.96 -18.59 11.06
CA GLU A 113 11.79 -19.44 10.82
C GLU A 113 11.24 -19.22 9.40
N LYS A 114 10.85 -20.31 8.76
CA LYS A 114 10.15 -20.24 7.46
C LYS A 114 8.65 -20.12 7.70
N ILE A 115 8.07 -19.04 7.21
CA ILE A 115 6.62 -18.79 7.21
C ILE A 115 6.04 -19.15 5.85
N THR A 116 4.91 -19.82 5.85
CA THR A 116 4.11 -20.09 4.65
C THR A 116 2.70 -19.56 4.88
N LEU A 117 2.19 -18.81 3.91
CA LEU A 117 0.87 -18.19 3.94
C LEU A 117 0.02 -18.76 2.80
N HIS A 118 -1.25 -19.04 3.11
CA HIS A 118 -2.21 -19.53 2.14
C HIS A 118 -3.37 -18.54 2.00
N ALA A 119 -3.53 -18.00 0.80
CA ALA A 119 -4.64 -17.13 0.45
C ALA A 119 -5.81 -17.96 -0.09
N GLU A 120 -6.99 -17.73 0.47
CA GLU A 120 -8.25 -18.28 -0.01
C GLU A 120 -9.10 -17.13 -0.55
N GLY A 121 -9.15 -17.01 -1.87
CA GLY A 121 -9.92 -16.00 -2.58
C GLY A 121 -11.21 -16.58 -3.13
N ALA A 122 -12.28 -15.79 -3.11
CA ALA A 122 -13.53 -16.10 -3.77
C ALA A 122 -14.08 -14.85 -4.47
N ASP A 123 -14.54 -15.02 -5.68
CA ASP A 123 -15.17 -13.96 -6.46
C ASP A 123 -16.69 -14.20 -6.52
N PRO A 124 -17.53 -13.20 -6.18
CA PRO A 124 -18.98 -13.35 -6.20
C PRO A 124 -19.56 -13.60 -7.60
N ASP A 125 -18.89 -13.09 -8.62
CA ASP A 125 -19.33 -13.18 -10.02
C ASP A 125 -18.75 -14.41 -10.74
N GLY A 126 -17.83 -15.12 -10.05
CA GLY A 126 -17.19 -16.33 -10.55
C GLY A 126 -15.97 -16.05 -11.44
N ASP A 127 -15.41 -14.87 -11.37
CA ASP A 127 -14.25 -14.49 -12.14
C ASP A 127 -12.99 -15.21 -11.66
N GLN A 128 -12.05 -15.42 -12.60
CA GLN A 128 -10.79 -16.06 -12.31
C GLN A 128 -9.86 -15.10 -11.54
N LEU A 129 -9.48 -15.50 -10.34
CA LEU A 129 -8.58 -14.73 -9.49
C LEU A 129 -7.11 -14.97 -9.86
N THR A 130 -6.33 -13.90 -9.76
CA THR A 130 -4.87 -13.92 -9.74
C THR A 130 -4.38 -13.45 -8.39
N TYR A 131 -3.19 -13.91 -7.98
CA TYR A 131 -2.61 -13.60 -6.68
C TYR A 131 -1.29 -12.89 -6.87
N LYS A 132 -1.03 -11.91 -6.00
CA LYS A 132 0.25 -11.22 -5.95
C LYS A 132 0.60 -10.91 -4.51
N TRP A 133 1.78 -11.37 -4.07
CA TRP A 133 2.33 -11.09 -2.76
C TRP A 133 3.52 -10.17 -2.88
N TRP A 134 3.61 -9.20 -1.97
CA TRP A 134 4.77 -8.32 -1.89
C TRP A 134 4.98 -7.85 -0.45
N ARG A 135 6.18 -7.46 -0.14
CA ARG A 135 6.48 -6.80 1.12
C ARG A 135 6.11 -5.33 1.04
N TYR A 136 5.30 -4.86 1.98
CA TYR A 136 4.95 -3.46 2.10
C TYR A 136 5.96 -2.75 3.02
N PHE A 137 7.08 -2.34 2.47
CA PHE A 137 8.21 -1.76 3.18
C PHE A 137 7.86 -0.54 4.04
N GLU A 138 6.97 0.29 3.54
CA GLU A 138 6.65 1.56 4.15
C GLU A 138 5.87 1.39 5.46
N ALA A 139 5.09 0.33 5.56
CA ALA A 139 4.36 -0.04 6.76
C ALA A 139 5.17 -0.95 7.71
N ASP A 140 6.32 -1.45 7.23
CA ASP A 140 7.17 -2.38 7.95
C ASP A 140 8.05 -1.64 8.96
N THR A 141 8.21 -2.20 10.15
CA THR A 141 9.10 -1.69 11.20
C THR A 141 10.46 -2.40 11.24
N TYR A 142 10.65 -3.45 10.45
CA TYR A 142 11.93 -4.11 10.32
C TYR A 142 12.89 -3.23 9.51
N GLU A 143 13.92 -2.73 10.20
CA GLU A 143 14.98 -1.95 9.58
C GLU A 143 15.97 -2.89 8.88
N ASP A 144 15.83 -2.99 7.58
CA ASP A 144 16.85 -3.64 6.76
C ASP A 144 18.15 -2.82 6.81
N SER A 145 19.20 -3.42 7.35
CA SER A 145 20.50 -2.76 7.53
C SER A 145 21.14 -2.25 6.23
N LYS A 146 20.62 -2.69 5.08
CA LYS A 146 21.08 -2.28 3.75
C LYS A 146 20.28 -1.11 3.18
N VAL A 147 19.12 -0.78 3.75
CA VAL A 147 18.29 0.34 3.31
C VAL A 147 18.51 1.51 4.26
N LYS A 148 19.26 2.50 3.83
CA LYS A 148 19.30 3.78 4.55
C LYS A 148 18.08 4.59 4.12
N PRO A 149 17.18 4.95 5.06
CA PRO A 149 16.10 5.87 4.75
C PRO A 149 16.69 7.16 4.18
N ALA A 150 16.07 7.68 3.14
CA ALA A 150 16.43 9.01 2.67
C ALA A 150 16.18 10.01 3.80
N GLN A 151 17.22 10.66 4.28
CA GLN A 151 17.06 11.74 5.24
C GLN A 151 16.53 12.96 4.51
N VAL A 152 15.25 13.19 4.65
CA VAL A 152 14.64 14.42 4.17
C VAL A 152 14.98 15.53 5.15
N LYS A 153 15.56 16.59 4.63
CA LYS A 153 15.82 17.77 5.45
C LYS A 153 14.50 18.35 5.95
N PRO A 154 14.37 18.66 7.25
CA PRO A 154 13.12 19.16 7.82
C PRO A 154 12.56 20.38 7.11
N GLU A 155 13.40 21.25 6.59
CA GLU A 155 13.00 22.44 5.83
C GLU A 155 12.29 22.13 4.51
N LEU A 156 12.59 20.98 3.89
CA LEU A 156 11.93 20.55 2.64
C LEU A 156 10.55 19.96 2.87
N LEU A 157 10.25 19.48 4.07
CA LEU A 157 8.95 18.89 4.39
C LEU A 157 7.79 19.90 4.23
N GLY A 158 8.02 21.16 4.58
CA GLY A 158 7.02 22.22 4.38
C GLY A 158 6.77 22.55 2.91
N GLU A 159 7.82 22.52 2.09
CA GLU A 159 7.71 22.77 0.65
C GLU A 159 7.04 21.62 -0.08
N MET A 160 7.24 20.38 0.39
CA MET A 160 6.55 19.20 -0.13
C MET A 160 5.05 19.24 0.13
N GLN A 161 4.62 19.68 1.32
CA GLN A 161 3.19 19.85 1.64
C GLN A 161 2.49 20.86 0.70
N LEU A 162 3.25 21.80 0.13
CA LEU A 162 2.73 22.77 -0.83
C LEU A 162 2.83 22.27 -2.27
N GLY A 163 3.27 21.03 -2.50
CA GLY A 163 3.45 20.48 -3.85
C GLY A 163 4.60 21.11 -4.65
N LEU A 164 5.50 21.82 -3.96
CA LEU A 164 6.60 22.56 -4.62
C LEU A 164 7.80 21.66 -4.95
N HIS A 165 7.96 20.55 -4.22
CA HIS A 165 8.99 19.54 -4.47
C HIS A 165 8.40 18.14 -4.49
N ARG A 166 8.40 17.51 -5.65
CA ARG A 166 7.97 16.11 -5.83
C ARG A 166 9.09 15.12 -5.56
N GLU A 167 10.33 15.47 -5.90
CA GLU A 167 11.50 14.61 -5.75
C GLU A 167 12.35 15.06 -4.56
N VAL A 168 12.40 14.26 -3.52
CA VAL A 168 13.11 14.62 -2.28
C VAL A 168 14.38 13.81 -2.07
N ALA A 169 14.42 12.59 -2.58
CA ALA A 169 15.62 11.75 -2.46
C ALA A 169 15.69 10.70 -3.54
N LYS A 170 16.90 10.41 -4.00
CA LYS A 170 17.21 9.22 -4.78
C LYS A 170 17.70 8.15 -3.83
N GLY A 171 17.21 6.94 -3.99
CA GLY A 171 17.67 5.80 -3.22
C GLY A 171 17.29 4.50 -3.88
N GLU A 172 18.01 3.46 -3.58
CA GLU A 172 17.66 2.11 -3.97
C GLU A 172 17.18 1.37 -2.73
N LYS A 173 15.92 0.93 -2.76
CA LYS A 173 15.37 0.07 -1.73
C LYS A 173 15.54 -1.37 -2.15
N VAL A 174 16.38 -2.10 -1.44
CA VAL A 174 16.66 -3.51 -1.73
C VAL A 174 15.74 -4.37 -0.86
N ASN A 175 14.94 -5.22 -1.50
CA ASN A 175 14.20 -6.24 -0.78
C ASN A 175 15.15 -7.38 -0.40
N THR A 176 15.37 -7.56 0.89
CA THR A 176 16.20 -8.66 1.42
C THR A 176 15.40 -9.87 1.84
N ILE A 177 14.06 -9.76 1.87
CA ILE A 177 13.16 -10.89 2.12
C ILE A 177 12.74 -11.45 0.77
N ASP A 178 13.21 -12.65 0.47
CA ASP A 178 12.86 -13.37 -0.75
C ASP A 178 11.51 -14.08 -0.57
N LEU A 179 10.53 -13.66 -1.38
CA LEU A 179 9.19 -14.25 -1.39
C LEU A 179 9.13 -15.32 -2.48
N GLN A 180 8.94 -16.56 -2.05
CA GLN A 180 8.67 -17.70 -2.93
C GLN A 180 7.17 -17.81 -3.19
N GLY A 181 6.78 -18.10 -4.43
CA GLY A 181 5.36 -18.26 -4.82
C GLY A 181 4.56 -16.95 -4.82
N SER A 182 5.22 -15.81 -5.07
CA SER A 182 4.62 -14.48 -5.00
C SER A 182 3.48 -14.21 -5.99
N ASP A 183 3.29 -15.07 -6.97
CA ASP A 183 2.25 -15.02 -8.01
C ASP A 183 1.20 -16.16 -7.91
N THR A 184 1.23 -16.89 -6.80
CA THR A 184 0.29 -17.99 -6.53
C THR A 184 -0.54 -17.72 -5.27
N ASN A 185 -1.50 -18.58 -4.99
CA ASN A 185 -2.28 -18.50 -3.74
C ASN A 185 -1.48 -18.89 -2.49
N THR A 186 -0.22 -19.30 -2.64
CA THR A 186 0.63 -19.72 -1.53
C THR A 186 1.98 -19.04 -1.63
N ALA A 187 2.33 -18.24 -0.63
CA ALA A 187 3.63 -17.61 -0.57
C ALA A 187 4.41 -18.06 0.67
N SER A 188 5.73 -18.06 0.58
CA SER A 188 6.57 -18.33 1.75
C SER A 188 7.81 -17.44 1.75
N PHE A 189 8.31 -17.17 2.96
CA PHE A 189 9.56 -16.44 3.19
C PHE A 189 10.23 -16.92 4.47
N THR A 190 11.49 -16.57 4.62
CA THR A 190 12.22 -16.82 5.88
C THR A 190 12.35 -15.53 6.66
N VAL A 191 11.99 -15.55 7.92
CA VAL A 191 12.19 -14.42 8.83
C VAL A 191 13.69 -14.11 8.92
N PRO A 192 14.11 -12.85 8.76
CA PRO A 192 15.52 -12.49 8.88
C PRO A 192 16.12 -12.96 10.21
N ALA A 193 17.38 -13.37 10.19
CA ALA A 193 18.04 -13.90 11.38
C ALA A 193 18.34 -12.84 12.46
N ASP A 194 18.23 -11.57 12.06
CA ASP A 194 18.47 -10.38 12.88
C ASP A 194 17.18 -9.59 13.18
N ALA A 195 16.02 -10.20 12.90
CA ALA A 195 14.70 -9.62 13.16
C ALA A 195 14.32 -9.67 14.65
#